data_0db605e59e5574b9ec5c079bacf6d94e
#
_entry.id   0db605e59e5574b9ec5c079bacf6d94e
#
_cell.length_a   1.000
_cell.length_b   1.000
_cell.length_c   1.000
_cell.angle_alpha   90.00
_cell.angle_beta   90.00
_cell.angle_gamma   90.00
#
_symmetry.space_group_name_H-M   'P 1'
#
loop_
_entity.id
_entity.type
_entity.pdbx_description
1 polymer ?
#
loop_
_entity_poly.entity_id
_entity_poly.type
_entity_poly.pdbx_seq_one_letter_code
_entity_poly.pdbx_strand_id
1 'polypeptide(L)'
;MNLSLRHSFLVALGLACFAVPSVLSADLDIAAIERVRILKTADAALKVEPITITKFRAKLSEGGANDFYSNGDYWWPNPNTTNGLPYVQRDGQTNPENFVEHRRCIMGLRDAIAALGAAYKITGDDRYAAKATELLQTFFLNPQTRMNPSLKYAQAIPGITPGRGIGIIDTLHLAEVPLAVLAMEKSKALPPEVFPGVKQWFRDYADWMTTSTNGLQEANAKNNHAVAFWLQIAAFSRLTGDEAKVAECRKRFKEVFVAKQMASDGSFPEELRRTKPYGYSIFQLDNMASLAQLLSRQEESLWLYALPDGRGMRQAMAFLYPYLADKSKWPHKPDIQAWDGWPARQPGLLFAGLALGEQKYLNLWQKLPADPSDPEVKRNIAITQPLLWIK
;
A
#
# COMPACT_ATOMS: atom_id res chain seq x y z
N MET A 1 -82.12 8.69 26.00
CA MET A 1 -81.16 9.81 25.90
C MET A 1 -80.04 9.51 26.87
N ASN A 2 -78.99 8.88 26.41
CA ASN A 2 -77.76 8.66 27.21
C ASN A 2 -76.54 8.78 26.27
N LEU A 3 -75.82 9.88 26.42
CA LEU A 3 -74.54 10.11 25.74
C LEU A 3 -73.45 9.35 26.48
N SER A 4 -72.69 8.47 25.80
CA SER A 4 -71.49 7.86 26.28
C SER A 4 -70.26 8.62 25.76
N LEU A 5 -69.54 9.25 26.66
CA LEU A 5 -68.22 9.81 26.37
C LEU A 5 -67.18 8.68 26.20
N ARG A 6 -66.51 8.65 25.02
CA ARG A 6 -65.32 7.84 24.79
C ARG A 6 -64.06 8.66 25.09
N HIS A 7 -63.32 8.25 26.10
CA HIS A 7 -62.01 8.82 26.39
C HIS A 7 -60.93 8.11 25.51
N SER A 8 -60.30 8.90 24.63
CA SER A 8 -59.15 8.42 23.86
C SER A 8 -57.87 8.74 24.66
N PHE A 9 -57.17 7.69 25.11
CA PHE A 9 -55.82 7.80 25.66
C PHE A 9 -54.82 7.91 24.52
N LEU A 10 -54.17 9.04 24.38
CA LEU A 10 -52.95 9.21 23.56
C LEU A 10 -51.75 8.73 24.39
N VAL A 11 -51.13 7.62 23.97
CA VAL A 11 -49.83 7.19 24.48
C VAL A 11 -48.78 7.91 23.68
N ALA A 12 -48.10 8.90 24.27
CA ALA A 12 -46.95 9.53 23.70
C ALA A 12 -45.70 8.63 23.93
N LEU A 13 -45.23 7.98 22.86
CA LEU A 13 -43.94 7.28 22.87
C LEU A 13 -42.81 8.34 22.81
N GLY A 14 -42.18 8.63 23.92
CA GLY A 14 -40.97 9.45 24.00
C GLY A 14 -39.79 8.66 23.42
N LEU A 15 -39.27 9.04 22.24
CA LEU A 15 -37.96 8.60 21.76
C LEU A 15 -36.91 9.27 22.64
N ALA A 16 -36.32 8.52 23.57
CA ALA A 16 -35.11 8.90 24.24
C ALA A 16 -33.92 8.74 23.26
N CYS A 17 -33.47 9.83 22.65
CA CYS A 17 -32.21 9.89 22.00
C CYS A 17 -31.09 9.75 23.04
N PHE A 18 -30.56 8.57 23.21
CA PHE A 18 -29.28 8.39 23.91
C PHE A 18 -28.18 9.01 23.06
N ALA A 19 -27.74 10.21 23.41
CA ALA A 19 -26.50 10.78 22.93
C ALA A 19 -25.37 9.88 23.46
N VAL A 20 -24.82 9.04 22.59
CA VAL A 20 -23.56 8.34 22.88
C VAL A 20 -22.50 9.45 23.04
N PRO A 21 -21.85 9.59 24.19
CA PRO A 21 -20.78 10.54 24.30
C PRO A 21 -19.70 10.13 23.29
N SER A 22 -19.43 10.98 22.32
CA SER A 22 -18.22 10.91 21.52
C SER A 22 -17.05 11.12 22.51
N VAL A 23 -16.44 10.03 22.94
CA VAL A 23 -15.13 10.08 23.57
C VAL A 23 -14.21 10.65 22.50
N LEU A 24 -13.94 11.94 22.57
CA LEU A 24 -12.84 12.57 21.86
C LEU A 24 -11.61 11.73 22.17
N SER A 25 -11.14 10.95 21.18
CA SER A 25 -9.78 10.41 21.26
C SER A 25 -8.91 11.64 21.45
N ALA A 26 -8.14 11.69 22.54
CA ALA A 26 -7.12 12.71 22.70
C ALA A 26 -6.36 12.77 21.38
N ASP A 27 -6.31 13.95 20.74
CA ASP A 27 -5.70 14.15 19.43
C ASP A 27 -4.27 13.64 19.51
N LEU A 28 -4.06 12.41 19.02
CA LEU A 28 -2.74 11.80 19.01
C LEU A 28 -1.89 12.56 17.99
N ASP A 29 -0.95 13.36 18.46
CA ASP A 29 -0.04 14.11 17.59
C ASP A 29 0.97 13.16 16.94
N ILE A 30 0.57 12.61 15.80
CA ILE A 30 1.40 11.70 15.01
C ILE A 30 2.67 12.40 14.52
N ALA A 31 2.60 13.69 14.22
CA ALA A 31 3.77 14.45 13.81
C ALA A 31 4.79 14.54 14.94
N ALA A 32 4.37 14.77 16.18
CA ALA A 32 5.26 14.76 17.34
C ALA A 32 5.85 13.38 17.61
N ILE A 33 5.02 12.30 17.55
CA ILE A 33 5.47 10.93 17.78
C ILE A 33 6.52 10.49 16.77
N GLU A 34 6.29 10.77 15.50
CA GLU A 34 7.16 10.33 14.39
C GLU A 34 8.30 11.31 14.08
N ARG A 35 8.32 12.50 14.68
CA ARG A 35 9.24 13.60 14.34
C ARG A 35 10.71 13.17 14.30
N VAL A 36 11.17 12.50 15.35
CA VAL A 36 12.58 12.08 15.47
C VAL A 36 12.94 11.08 14.35
N ARG A 37 12.06 10.09 14.10
CA ARG A 37 12.25 9.09 13.06
C ARG A 37 12.23 9.72 11.67
N ILE A 38 11.25 10.60 11.41
CA ILE A 38 11.13 11.30 10.12
C ILE A 38 12.39 12.13 9.84
N LEU A 39 12.82 12.98 10.77
CA LEU A 39 14.00 13.82 10.55
C LEU A 39 15.27 13.00 10.37
N LYS A 40 15.47 11.96 11.16
CA LYS A 40 16.62 11.05 11.02
C LYS A 40 16.65 10.40 9.63
N THR A 41 15.52 9.89 9.14
CA THR A 41 15.45 9.25 7.83
C THR A 41 15.61 10.25 6.69
N ALA A 42 15.05 11.46 6.83
CA ALA A 42 15.18 12.53 5.85
C ALA A 42 16.63 13.08 5.77
N ASP A 43 17.31 13.25 6.89
CA ASP A 43 18.72 13.68 6.90
C ASP A 43 19.64 12.64 6.25
N ALA A 44 19.31 11.34 6.38
CA ALA A 44 19.98 10.30 5.61
C ALA A 44 19.63 10.41 4.11
N ALA A 45 18.38 10.67 3.76
CA ALA A 45 17.93 10.82 2.38
C ALA A 45 18.54 12.04 1.66
N LEU A 46 18.90 13.11 2.37
CA LEU A 46 19.63 14.25 1.79
C LEU A 46 20.99 13.85 1.18
N LYS A 47 21.57 12.74 1.65
CA LYS A 47 22.89 12.23 1.24
C LYS A 47 22.82 11.12 0.19
N VAL A 48 21.62 10.70 -0.18
CA VAL A 48 21.41 9.61 -1.16
C VAL A 48 21.80 10.09 -2.55
N GLU A 49 22.72 9.36 -3.19
CA GLU A 49 23.02 9.58 -4.60
C GLU A 49 21.87 9.07 -5.48
N PRO A 50 21.48 9.79 -6.55
CA PRO A 50 20.45 9.33 -7.45
C PRO A 50 20.83 8.02 -8.12
N ILE A 51 20.06 6.98 -7.86
CA ILE A 51 20.21 5.66 -8.48
C ILE A 51 18.93 5.32 -9.22
N THR A 52 19.07 4.91 -10.49
CA THR A 52 17.95 4.47 -11.33
C THR A 52 18.19 3.07 -11.86
N ILE A 53 17.15 2.49 -12.44
CA ILE A 53 17.20 1.15 -13.02
C ILE A 53 18.23 1.06 -14.16
N THR A 54 18.54 2.16 -14.84
CA THR A 54 19.49 2.20 -15.97
C THR A 54 20.93 1.90 -15.58
N LYS A 55 21.27 1.94 -14.28
CA LYS A 55 22.59 1.52 -13.77
C LYS A 55 22.80 0.00 -13.75
N PHE A 56 21.72 -0.76 -13.86
CA PHE A 56 21.76 -2.22 -13.71
C PHE A 56 21.18 -2.90 -14.96
N ARG A 57 21.93 -3.84 -15.51
CA ARG A 57 21.47 -4.61 -16.68
C ARG A 57 21.15 -6.05 -16.27
N ALA A 58 19.88 -6.42 -16.39
CA ALA A 58 19.47 -7.81 -16.24
C ALA A 58 19.84 -8.59 -17.50
N LYS A 59 20.68 -9.60 -17.36
CA LYS A 59 21.17 -10.42 -18.51
C LYS A 59 20.04 -11.13 -19.28
N LEU A 60 18.95 -11.47 -18.59
CA LEU A 60 17.83 -12.20 -19.15
C LEU A 60 16.69 -11.29 -19.60
N SER A 61 16.83 -9.96 -19.49
CA SER A 61 15.82 -9.01 -19.92
C SER A 61 15.83 -8.84 -21.42
N GLU A 62 14.65 -8.94 -22.06
CA GLU A 62 14.41 -8.57 -23.46
C GLU A 62 14.21 -7.06 -23.63
N GLY A 63 14.01 -6.30 -22.53
CA GLY A 63 13.77 -4.86 -22.56
C GLY A 63 15.04 -4.02 -22.73
N GLY A 64 14.86 -2.72 -22.97
CA GLY A 64 15.92 -1.72 -23.01
C GLY A 64 16.45 -1.34 -21.63
N ALA A 65 17.40 -0.39 -21.58
CA ALA A 65 18.00 0.09 -20.34
C ALA A 65 17.00 0.79 -19.41
N ASN A 66 15.99 1.43 -19.99
CA ASN A 66 14.94 2.16 -19.28
C ASN A 66 13.73 1.28 -18.90
N ASP A 67 13.73 -0.01 -19.27
CA ASP A 67 12.64 -0.93 -18.97
C ASP A 67 12.88 -1.65 -17.65
N PHE A 68 11.89 -1.63 -16.79
CA PHE A 68 11.93 -2.39 -15.54
C PHE A 68 11.93 -3.88 -15.82
N TYR A 69 12.79 -4.60 -15.11
CA TYR A 69 12.85 -6.06 -15.13
C TYR A 69 12.96 -6.62 -13.72
N SER A 70 12.32 -7.76 -13.49
CA SER A 70 12.54 -8.61 -12.32
C SER A 70 12.27 -10.06 -12.67
N ASN A 71 12.83 -10.98 -11.89
CA ASN A 71 12.47 -12.39 -11.92
C ASN A 71 11.26 -12.65 -11.00
N GLY A 72 10.47 -13.67 -11.34
CA GLY A 72 9.48 -14.20 -10.42
C GLY A 72 10.15 -14.73 -9.15
N ASP A 73 9.77 -14.23 -7.97
CA ASP A 73 10.48 -14.47 -6.70
C ASP A 73 10.65 -15.95 -6.38
N TYR A 74 9.64 -16.77 -6.66
CA TYR A 74 9.58 -18.18 -6.29
C TYR A 74 9.95 -19.12 -7.43
N TRP A 75 10.64 -18.60 -8.47
CA TRP A 75 11.06 -19.39 -9.62
C TRP A 75 12.56 -19.68 -9.57
N TRP A 76 12.89 -20.95 -9.75
CA TRP A 76 14.23 -21.50 -9.58
C TRP A 76 14.70 -22.18 -10.85
N PRO A 77 16.00 -22.22 -11.14
CA PRO A 77 16.54 -23.05 -12.20
C PRO A 77 16.03 -24.48 -12.08
N ASN A 78 15.66 -25.09 -13.19
CA ASN A 78 15.22 -26.48 -13.25
C ASN A 78 16.42 -27.41 -13.02
N PRO A 79 16.46 -28.20 -11.93
CA PRO A 79 17.58 -29.09 -11.65
C PRO A 79 17.70 -30.26 -12.60
N ASN A 80 16.65 -30.57 -13.39
CA ASN A 80 16.60 -31.69 -14.32
C ASN A 80 17.06 -31.32 -15.74
N THR A 81 17.55 -30.09 -15.96
CA THR A 81 18.05 -29.61 -17.27
C THR A 81 19.43 -29.02 -17.14
N THR A 82 20.27 -29.17 -18.17
CA THR A 82 21.68 -28.70 -18.16
C THR A 82 21.80 -27.17 -18.14
N ASN A 83 20.82 -26.46 -18.70
CA ASN A 83 20.76 -24.98 -18.76
C ASN A 83 19.83 -24.36 -17.73
N GLY A 84 19.24 -25.15 -16.83
CA GLY A 84 18.29 -24.69 -15.82
C GLY A 84 16.92 -24.22 -16.35
N LEU A 85 16.63 -24.40 -17.65
CA LEU A 85 15.39 -23.96 -18.28
C LEU A 85 14.43 -25.11 -18.62
N PRO A 86 13.10 -24.86 -18.62
CA PRO A 86 12.43 -23.69 -18.03
C PRO A 86 12.50 -23.73 -16.50
N TYR A 87 12.47 -22.55 -15.86
CA TYR A 87 12.45 -22.44 -14.39
C TYR A 87 11.23 -23.16 -13.80
N VAL A 88 11.37 -23.63 -12.56
CA VAL A 88 10.32 -24.34 -11.79
C VAL A 88 9.91 -23.53 -10.58
N GLN A 89 8.63 -23.62 -10.19
CA GLN A 89 8.07 -22.87 -9.07
C GLN A 89 8.29 -23.57 -7.73
N ARG A 90 8.63 -22.80 -6.68
CA ARG A 90 8.65 -23.21 -5.27
C ARG A 90 7.95 -22.13 -4.45
N ASP A 91 6.62 -22.26 -4.27
CA ASP A 91 5.82 -21.22 -3.63
C ASP A 91 6.34 -20.84 -2.25
N GLY A 92 6.45 -19.53 -2.02
CA GLY A 92 6.93 -18.93 -0.76
C GLY A 92 8.44 -19.03 -0.52
N GLN A 93 9.21 -19.70 -1.39
CA GLN A 93 10.66 -19.81 -1.29
C GLN A 93 11.33 -18.84 -2.28
N THR A 94 11.77 -17.72 -1.76
CA THR A 94 12.46 -16.70 -2.58
C THR A 94 13.79 -17.24 -3.10
N ASN A 95 14.01 -17.14 -4.41
CA ASN A 95 15.30 -17.49 -5.01
C ASN A 95 16.29 -16.35 -4.81
N PRO A 96 17.40 -16.56 -4.06
CA PRO A 96 18.38 -15.51 -3.77
C PRO A 96 19.18 -15.04 -5.00
N GLU A 97 19.25 -15.86 -6.07
CA GLU A 97 19.96 -15.57 -7.30
C GLU A 97 19.15 -14.70 -8.29
N ASN A 98 17.91 -14.37 -7.94
CA ASN A 98 17.06 -13.53 -8.78
C ASN A 98 17.63 -12.11 -8.89
N PHE A 99 17.49 -11.52 -10.09
CA PHE A 99 17.78 -10.12 -10.29
C PHE A 99 16.76 -9.24 -9.54
N VAL A 100 17.23 -8.46 -8.59
CA VAL A 100 16.40 -7.63 -7.69
C VAL A 100 16.77 -6.14 -7.70
N GLU A 101 17.78 -5.75 -8.48
CA GLU A 101 18.37 -4.41 -8.47
C GLU A 101 17.33 -3.34 -8.86
N HIS A 102 16.51 -3.57 -9.87
CA HIS A 102 15.48 -2.60 -10.27
C HIS A 102 14.43 -2.41 -9.17
N ARG A 103 14.02 -3.48 -8.49
CA ARG A 103 13.12 -3.37 -7.33
C ARG A 103 13.78 -2.61 -6.18
N ARG A 104 15.08 -2.82 -5.92
CA ARG A 104 15.84 -2.06 -4.94
C ARG A 104 15.89 -0.57 -5.28
N CYS A 105 16.03 -0.21 -6.56
CA CYS A 105 15.94 1.19 -7.00
C CYS A 105 14.57 1.80 -6.68
N ILE A 106 13.47 1.08 -6.94
CA ILE A 106 12.10 1.53 -6.61
C ILE A 106 11.94 1.75 -5.11
N MET A 107 12.37 0.77 -4.29
CA MET A 107 12.26 0.85 -2.83
C MET A 107 13.12 1.99 -2.28
N GLY A 108 14.37 2.12 -2.74
CA GLY A 108 15.25 3.20 -2.31
C GLY A 108 14.74 4.59 -2.69
N LEU A 109 14.17 4.73 -3.89
CA LEU A 109 13.50 5.97 -4.31
C LEU A 109 12.34 6.30 -3.39
N ARG A 110 11.43 5.33 -3.14
CA ARG A 110 10.30 5.51 -2.23
C ARG A 110 10.77 5.94 -0.84
N ASP A 111 11.74 5.23 -0.26
CA ASP A 111 12.25 5.51 1.08
C ASP A 111 12.79 6.95 1.19
N ALA A 112 13.55 7.38 0.19
CA ALA A 112 14.09 8.74 0.15
C ALA A 112 12.99 9.80 -0.05
N ILE A 113 12.15 9.66 -1.08
CA ILE A 113 11.11 10.66 -1.41
C ILE A 113 10.08 10.76 -0.30
N ALA A 114 9.64 9.63 0.28
CA ALA A 114 8.68 9.64 1.38
C ALA A 114 9.25 10.31 2.64
N ALA A 115 10.50 10.01 3.02
CA ALA A 115 11.16 10.65 4.15
C ALA A 115 11.32 12.16 3.94
N LEU A 116 11.77 12.60 2.75
CA LEU A 116 11.93 14.01 2.40
C LEU A 116 10.58 14.74 2.42
N GLY A 117 9.53 14.15 1.83
CA GLY A 117 8.19 14.71 1.82
C GLY A 117 7.57 14.83 3.22
N ALA A 118 7.76 13.82 4.08
CA ALA A 118 7.30 13.85 5.47
C ALA A 118 8.04 14.92 6.29
N ALA A 119 9.37 15.04 6.11
CA ALA A 119 10.16 16.07 6.78
C ALA A 119 9.77 17.49 6.31
N TYR A 120 9.55 17.69 5.00
CA TYR A 120 9.02 18.96 4.49
C TYR A 120 7.66 19.28 5.09
N LYS A 121 6.75 18.31 5.18
CA LYS A 121 5.41 18.50 5.77
C LYS A 121 5.46 19.03 7.20
N ILE A 122 6.44 18.62 8.02
CA ILE A 122 6.55 19.02 9.43
C ILE A 122 7.45 20.21 9.67
N THR A 123 8.32 20.59 8.71
CA THR A 123 9.31 21.68 8.92
C THR A 123 9.15 22.85 7.96
N GLY A 124 8.61 22.63 6.77
CA GLY A 124 8.64 23.60 5.68
C GLY A 124 10.04 23.87 5.10
N ASP A 125 11.04 23.06 5.41
CA ASP A 125 12.42 23.27 4.98
C ASP A 125 12.60 22.83 3.51
N ASP A 126 12.82 23.81 2.64
CA ASP A 126 12.98 23.64 1.20
C ASP A 126 14.19 22.73 0.80
N ARG A 127 15.15 22.51 1.69
CA ARG A 127 16.27 21.57 1.41
C ARG A 127 15.77 20.15 1.11
N TYR A 128 14.73 19.71 1.82
CA TYR A 128 14.11 18.40 1.58
C TYR A 128 13.43 18.34 0.22
N ALA A 129 12.71 19.38 -0.16
CA ALA A 129 12.07 19.45 -1.48
C ALA A 129 13.09 19.59 -2.61
N ALA A 130 14.20 20.32 -2.42
CA ALA A 130 15.28 20.42 -3.39
C ALA A 130 15.91 19.04 -3.69
N LYS A 131 16.21 18.27 -2.64
CA LYS A 131 16.73 16.91 -2.81
C LYS A 131 15.73 15.97 -3.47
N ALA A 132 14.46 16.04 -3.07
CA ALA A 132 13.40 15.27 -3.72
C ALA A 132 13.29 15.60 -5.22
N THR A 133 13.39 16.88 -5.58
CA THR A 133 13.40 17.33 -6.98
C THR A 133 14.51 16.66 -7.81
N GLU A 134 15.73 16.62 -7.30
CA GLU A 134 16.86 15.94 -7.96
C GLU A 134 16.56 14.46 -8.22
N LEU A 135 16.05 13.75 -7.21
CA LEU A 135 15.72 12.33 -7.32
C LEU A 135 14.57 12.09 -8.32
N LEU A 136 13.52 12.91 -8.26
CA LEU A 136 12.36 12.83 -9.15
C LEU A 136 12.74 13.10 -10.60
N GLN A 137 13.54 14.13 -10.87
CA GLN A 137 14.04 14.43 -12.21
C GLN A 137 14.84 13.28 -12.79
N THR A 138 15.75 12.72 -11.99
CA THR A 138 16.62 11.63 -12.41
C THR A 138 15.83 10.35 -12.71
N PHE A 139 14.85 10.02 -11.87
CA PHE A 139 14.15 8.74 -11.98
C PHE A 139 12.99 8.76 -12.99
N PHE A 140 12.31 9.90 -13.15
CA PHE A 140 11.07 9.97 -13.96
C PHE A 140 11.19 10.84 -15.22
N LEU A 141 12.09 11.81 -15.27
CA LEU A 141 12.06 12.83 -16.32
C LEU A 141 13.25 12.79 -17.27
N ASN A 142 14.46 12.61 -16.76
CA ASN A 142 15.67 12.62 -17.59
C ASN A 142 15.64 11.44 -18.59
N PRO A 143 15.64 11.68 -19.91
CA PRO A 143 15.52 10.61 -20.92
C PRO A 143 16.59 9.53 -20.84
N GLN A 144 17.78 9.88 -20.32
CA GLN A 144 18.92 8.95 -20.21
C GLN A 144 18.81 8.01 -19.00
N THR A 145 18.06 8.41 -17.95
CA THR A 145 18.04 7.69 -16.67
C THR A 145 16.63 7.32 -16.20
N ARG A 146 15.59 7.92 -16.79
CA ARG A 146 14.20 7.66 -16.39
C ARG A 146 13.81 6.21 -16.60
N MET A 147 12.98 5.70 -15.72
CA MET A 147 12.25 4.46 -15.94
C MET A 147 11.10 4.69 -16.94
N ASN A 148 10.90 3.78 -17.88
CA ASN A 148 9.72 3.77 -18.72
C ASN A 148 8.47 3.45 -17.88
N PRO A 149 7.31 4.11 -18.12
CA PRO A 149 6.08 3.89 -17.33
C PRO A 149 5.38 2.59 -17.76
N SER A 150 6.07 1.47 -17.62
CA SER A 150 5.52 0.14 -17.93
C SER A 150 6.26 -0.97 -17.18
N LEU A 151 5.57 -2.06 -16.89
CA LEU A 151 6.12 -3.27 -16.24
C LEU A 151 6.06 -4.50 -17.16
N LYS A 152 6.27 -4.28 -18.47
CA LYS A 152 6.18 -5.36 -19.46
C LYS A 152 7.06 -6.57 -19.14
N TYR A 153 8.23 -6.34 -18.53
CA TYR A 153 9.22 -7.39 -18.25
C TYR A 153 9.35 -7.72 -16.76
N ALA A 154 8.36 -7.36 -15.96
CA ALA A 154 8.36 -7.64 -14.53
C ALA A 154 7.98 -9.10 -14.24
N GLN A 155 8.63 -9.67 -13.21
CA GLN A 155 8.47 -11.05 -12.77
C GLN A 155 8.53 -12.07 -13.90
N ALA A 156 9.51 -11.90 -14.79
CA ALA A 156 9.82 -12.84 -15.86
C ALA A 156 10.11 -14.23 -15.30
N ILE A 157 9.78 -15.25 -16.09
CA ILE A 157 10.12 -16.64 -15.79
C ILE A 157 10.99 -17.16 -16.93
N PRO A 158 12.30 -17.31 -16.70
CA PRO A 158 13.22 -17.78 -17.73
C PRO A 158 12.76 -19.09 -18.38
N GLY A 159 12.68 -19.08 -19.72
CA GLY A 159 12.19 -20.20 -20.50
C GLY A 159 10.66 -20.31 -20.61
N ILE A 160 9.88 -19.41 -19.98
CA ILE A 160 8.40 -19.43 -20.04
C ILE A 160 7.83 -18.10 -20.52
N THR A 161 8.20 -16.96 -19.89
CA THR A 161 7.64 -15.66 -20.26
C THR A 161 8.61 -14.52 -19.92
N PRO A 162 8.72 -13.49 -20.79
CA PRO A 162 9.57 -12.34 -20.53
C PRO A 162 9.02 -11.39 -19.44
N GLY A 163 7.77 -11.56 -19.04
CA GLY A 163 7.09 -10.78 -18.00
C GLY A 163 5.62 -11.19 -17.88
N ARG A 164 4.97 -10.79 -16.78
CA ARG A 164 3.57 -11.17 -16.49
C ARG A 164 2.88 -10.16 -15.60
N GLY A 165 1.53 -10.18 -15.56
CA GLY A 165 0.72 -9.22 -14.82
C GLY A 165 1.06 -9.11 -13.35
N ILE A 166 1.28 -10.25 -12.67
CA ILE A 166 1.62 -10.25 -11.23
C ILE A 166 2.91 -9.49 -10.89
N GLY A 167 3.73 -9.18 -11.90
CA GLY A 167 4.93 -8.36 -11.71
C GLY A 167 4.66 -6.90 -11.37
N ILE A 168 3.44 -6.40 -11.58
CA ILE A 168 3.05 -5.03 -11.25
C ILE A 168 3.14 -4.76 -9.74
N ILE A 169 3.05 -5.80 -8.90
CA ILE A 169 3.24 -5.67 -7.46
C ILE A 169 4.64 -5.15 -7.08
N ASP A 170 5.64 -5.32 -7.93
CA ASP A 170 7.01 -4.87 -7.67
C ASP A 170 7.15 -3.34 -7.58
N THR A 171 6.17 -2.59 -8.10
CA THR A 171 6.10 -1.13 -8.00
C THR A 171 5.11 -0.64 -6.95
N LEU A 172 4.56 -1.50 -6.09
CA LEU A 172 3.65 -1.10 -5.01
C LEU A 172 4.24 0.04 -4.15
N HIS A 173 5.55 0.02 -3.96
CA HIS A 173 6.27 1.06 -3.21
C HIS A 173 6.13 2.47 -3.82
N LEU A 174 5.90 2.60 -5.14
CA LEU A 174 5.63 3.89 -5.76
C LEU A 174 4.32 4.53 -5.30
N ALA A 175 3.43 3.81 -4.61
CA ALA A 175 2.19 4.39 -4.08
C ALA A 175 2.43 5.51 -3.06
N GLU A 176 3.59 5.51 -2.37
CA GLU A 176 3.91 6.55 -1.38
C GLU A 176 4.48 7.84 -2.02
N VAL A 177 5.12 7.72 -3.19
CA VAL A 177 5.77 8.86 -3.89
C VAL A 177 4.78 9.98 -4.23
N PRO A 178 3.58 9.73 -4.81
CA PRO A 178 2.58 10.75 -5.09
C PRO A 178 2.21 11.61 -3.88
N LEU A 179 2.06 11.02 -2.70
CA LEU A 179 1.66 11.76 -1.51
C LEU A 179 2.78 12.64 -0.98
N ALA A 180 4.03 12.17 -1.09
CA ALA A 180 5.20 13.00 -0.78
C ALA A 180 5.33 14.17 -1.74
N VAL A 181 5.12 13.97 -3.06
CA VAL A 181 5.15 15.03 -4.07
C VAL A 181 4.06 16.07 -3.79
N LEU A 182 2.83 15.63 -3.48
CA LEU A 182 1.73 16.54 -3.09
C LEU A 182 2.05 17.34 -1.82
N ALA A 183 2.72 16.73 -0.83
CA ALA A 183 3.12 17.44 0.38
C ALA A 183 4.12 18.56 0.09
N MET A 184 4.95 18.43 -0.95
CA MET A 184 5.97 19.40 -1.36
C MET A 184 5.50 20.36 -2.48
N GLU A 185 4.27 20.24 -2.98
CA GLU A 185 3.76 20.99 -4.15
C GLU A 185 3.97 22.49 -4.06
N LYS A 186 3.90 23.05 -2.83
CA LYS A 186 4.04 24.49 -2.59
C LYS A 186 5.47 24.95 -2.32
N SER A 187 6.44 24.04 -2.35
CA SER A 187 7.85 24.38 -2.14
C SER A 187 8.40 25.18 -3.31
N LYS A 188 9.16 26.23 -3.00
CA LYS A 188 9.89 27.02 -4.00
C LYS A 188 11.05 26.24 -4.63
N ALA A 189 11.49 25.17 -4.00
CA ALA A 189 12.54 24.29 -4.49
C ALA A 189 12.02 23.20 -5.46
N LEU A 190 10.72 23.12 -5.71
CA LEU A 190 10.13 22.29 -6.75
C LEU A 190 9.88 23.14 -8.01
N PRO A 191 10.76 23.04 -9.03
CA PRO A 191 10.64 23.84 -10.25
C PRO A 191 9.31 23.60 -10.96
N PRO A 192 8.75 24.64 -11.64
CA PRO A 192 7.42 24.57 -12.26
C PRO A 192 7.24 23.44 -13.28
N GLU A 193 8.32 23.00 -13.93
CA GLU A 193 8.29 21.93 -14.94
C GLU A 193 8.36 20.53 -14.33
N VAL A 194 8.88 20.37 -13.12
CA VAL A 194 9.07 19.05 -12.51
C VAL A 194 7.76 18.43 -12.06
N PHE A 195 6.93 19.20 -11.39
CA PHE A 195 5.64 18.70 -10.90
C PHE A 195 4.72 18.20 -12.02
N PRO A 196 4.48 18.95 -13.12
CA PRO A 196 3.71 18.46 -14.24
C PRO A 196 4.33 17.23 -14.93
N GLY A 197 5.67 17.20 -15.07
CA GLY A 197 6.39 16.08 -15.67
C GLY A 197 6.22 14.79 -14.87
N VAL A 198 6.37 14.84 -13.55
CA VAL A 198 6.14 13.71 -12.65
C VAL A 198 4.67 13.25 -12.70
N LYS A 199 3.71 14.20 -12.68
CA LYS A 199 2.27 13.88 -12.86
C LYS A 199 2.03 13.16 -14.18
N GLN A 200 2.66 13.59 -15.28
CA GLN A 200 2.50 12.95 -16.58
C GLN A 200 3.04 11.53 -16.56
N TRP A 201 4.22 11.29 -15.98
CA TRP A 201 4.77 9.93 -15.84
C TRP A 201 3.82 9.00 -15.08
N PHE A 202 3.26 9.45 -13.95
CA PHE A 202 2.30 8.65 -13.17
C PHE A 202 0.97 8.44 -13.92
N ARG A 203 0.54 9.40 -14.74
CA ARG A 203 -0.63 9.24 -15.62
C ARG A 203 -0.37 8.16 -16.65
N ASP A 204 0.75 8.24 -17.37
CA ASP A 204 1.12 7.28 -18.41
C ASP A 204 1.24 5.87 -17.82
N TYR A 205 1.80 5.76 -16.60
CA TYR A 205 1.91 4.48 -15.94
C TYR A 205 0.56 3.93 -15.47
N ALA A 206 -0.31 4.74 -14.88
CA ALA A 206 -1.67 4.34 -14.52
C ALA A 206 -2.49 3.94 -15.75
N ASP A 207 -2.33 4.63 -16.89
CA ASP A 207 -2.98 4.29 -18.14
C ASP A 207 -2.47 2.94 -18.68
N TRP A 208 -1.14 2.72 -18.68
CA TRP A 208 -0.59 1.41 -19.04
C TRP A 208 -1.12 0.30 -18.11
N MET A 209 -1.15 0.52 -16.80
CA MET A 209 -1.67 -0.44 -15.84
C MET A 209 -3.15 -0.79 -16.12
N THR A 210 -3.98 0.18 -16.47
CA THR A 210 -5.43 -0.02 -16.67
C THR A 210 -5.82 -0.47 -18.07
N THR A 211 -4.90 -0.48 -19.05
CA THR A 211 -5.20 -0.82 -20.45
C THR A 211 -4.40 -2.00 -21.00
N SER A 212 -3.21 -2.27 -20.47
CA SER A 212 -2.39 -3.39 -20.96
C SER A 212 -2.94 -4.76 -20.51
N THR A 213 -2.62 -5.81 -21.25
CA THR A 213 -2.99 -7.19 -20.89
C THR A 213 -2.47 -7.56 -19.51
N ASN A 214 -1.21 -7.22 -19.19
CA ASN A 214 -0.61 -7.46 -17.87
C ASN A 214 -1.36 -6.71 -16.77
N GLY A 215 -1.69 -5.44 -17.03
CA GLY A 215 -2.43 -4.63 -16.07
C GLY A 215 -3.83 -5.15 -15.80
N LEU A 216 -4.58 -5.51 -16.83
CA LEU A 216 -5.92 -6.08 -16.70
C LEU A 216 -5.93 -7.43 -15.99
N GLN A 217 -4.89 -8.24 -16.19
CA GLN A 217 -4.71 -9.50 -15.46
C GLN A 217 -4.54 -9.25 -13.95
N GLU A 218 -3.65 -8.34 -13.56
CA GLU A 218 -3.36 -8.02 -12.16
C GLU A 218 -4.54 -7.32 -11.47
N ALA A 219 -5.20 -6.39 -12.17
CA ALA A 219 -6.39 -5.68 -11.68
C ALA A 219 -7.54 -6.61 -11.26
N ASN A 220 -7.61 -7.81 -11.85
CA ASN A 220 -8.66 -8.81 -11.62
C ASN A 220 -8.18 -10.03 -10.81
N ALA A 221 -6.99 -9.98 -10.21
CA ALA A 221 -6.52 -11.01 -9.30
C ALA A 221 -7.49 -11.18 -8.11
N LYS A 222 -7.58 -12.41 -7.58
CA LYS A 222 -8.56 -12.74 -6.53
C LYS A 222 -8.01 -12.58 -5.10
N ASN A 223 -6.83 -12.01 -4.95
CA ASN A 223 -6.05 -11.96 -3.71
C ASN A 223 -5.39 -10.58 -3.55
N ASN A 224 -4.39 -10.48 -2.66
CA ASN A 224 -3.64 -9.27 -2.35
C ASN A 224 -3.09 -8.52 -3.59
N HIS A 225 -2.81 -9.20 -4.68
CA HIS A 225 -2.32 -8.62 -5.92
C HIS A 225 -3.27 -7.54 -6.47
N ALA A 226 -4.57 -7.82 -6.57
CA ALA A 226 -5.53 -6.82 -7.01
C ALA A 226 -5.62 -5.62 -6.03
N VAL A 227 -5.55 -5.87 -4.72
CA VAL A 227 -5.56 -4.78 -3.73
C VAL A 227 -4.33 -3.89 -3.89
N ALA A 228 -3.15 -4.49 -4.04
CA ALA A 228 -1.89 -3.77 -4.27
C ALA A 228 -1.92 -2.98 -5.60
N PHE A 229 -2.51 -3.56 -6.66
CA PHE A 229 -2.74 -2.87 -7.92
C PHE A 229 -3.60 -1.61 -7.75
N TRP A 230 -4.78 -1.76 -7.13
CA TRP A 230 -5.72 -0.65 -6.97
C TRP A 230 -5.26 0.39 -5.95
N LEU A 231 -4.39 0.03 -4.98
CA LEU A 231 -3.72 0.99 -4.12
C LEU A 231 -2.78 1.91 -4.91
N GLN A 232 -2.01 1.34 -5.84
CA GLN A 232 -1.16 2.12 -6.76
C GLN A 232 -2.01 3.05 -7.61
N ILE A 233 -3.06 2.55 -8.28
CA ILE A 233 -3.96 3.36 -9.09
C ILE A 233 -4.58 4.50 -8.27
N ALA A 234 -5.04 4.23 -7.04
CA ALA A 234 -5.61 5.25 -6.17
C ALA A 234 -4.61 6.36 -5.82
N ALA A 235 -3.37 5.99 -5.44
CA ALA A 235 -2.33 6.96 -5.11
C ALA A 235 -1.89 7.78 -6.34
N PHE A 236 -1.71 7.15 -7.49
CA PHE A 236 -1.35 7.82 -8.75
C PHE A 236 -2.46 8.77 -9.19
N SER A 237 -3.71 8.35 -9.09
CA SER A 237 -4.88 9.17 -9.44
C SER A 237 -5.06 10.37 -8.51
N ARG A 238 -4.68 10.27 -7.24
CA ARG A 238 -4.67 11.43 -6.32
C ARG A 238 -3.68 12.50 -6.79
N LEU A 239 -2.49 12.11 -7.26
CA LEU A 239 -1.50 13.05 -7.79
C LEU A 239 -1.96 13.65 -9.12
N THR A 240 -2.50 12.83 -10.01
CA THR A 240 -2.87 13.25 -11.37
C THR A 240 -4.21 13.97 -11.45
N GLY A 241 -5.05 13.87 -10.40
CA GLY A 241 -6.42 14.42 -10.38
C GLY A 241 -7.41 13.61 -11.22
N ASP A 242 -7.18 12.31 -11.43
CA ASP A 242 -8.08 11.42 -12.18
C ASP A 242 -9.21 10.90 -11.28
N GLU A 243 -10.27 11.69 -11.15
CA GLU A 243 -11.42 11.35 -10.30
C GLU A 243 -12.20 10.12 -10.82
N ALA A 244 -12.12 9.81 -12.12
CA ALA A 244 -12.78 8.61 -12.66
C ALA A 244 -12.10 7.33 -12.14
N LYS A 245 -10.76 7.28 -12.16
CA LYS A 245 -10.01 6.17 -11.57
C LYS A 245 -10.18 6.10 -10.05
N VAL A 246 -10.26 7.24 -9.36
CA VAL A 246 -10.55 7.28 -7.91
C VAL A 246 -11.93 6.67 -7.62
N ALA A 247 -12.94 6.99 -8.41
CA ALA A 247 -14.29 6.42 -8.27
C ALA A 247 -14.30 4.90 -8.52
N GLU A 248 -13.58 4.42 -9.55
CA GLU A 248 -13.44 2.98 -9.80
C GLU A 248 -12.70 2.27 -8.64
N CYS A 249 -11.66 2.87 -8.06
CA CYS A 249 -10.99 2.32 -6.87
C CYS A 249 -11.98 2.11 -5.71
N ARG A 250 -12.87 3.07 -5.45
CA ARG A 250 -13.90 2.96 -4.41
C ARG A 250 -14.91 1.85 -4.71
N LYS A 251 -15.34 1.75 -5.96
CA LYS A 251 -16.23 0.70 -6.42
C LYS A 251 -15.58 -0.67 -6.20
N ARG A 252 -14.32 -0.85 -6.64
CA ARG A 252 -13.56 -2.09 -6.45
C ARG A 252 -13.38 -2.44 -4.99
N PHE A 253 -13.10 -1.47 -4.14
CA PHE A 253 -12.99 -1.69 -2.70
C PHE A 253 -14.26 -2.36 -2.13
N LYS A 254 -15.44 -1.84 -2.46
CA LYS A 254 -16.73 -2.34 -1.96
C LYS A 254 -17.15 -3.64 -2.61
N GLU A 255 -17.17 -3.70 -3.94
CA GLU A 255 -17.77 -4.77 -4.71
C GLU A 255 -16.86 -5.99 -4.91
N VAL A 256 -15.54 -5.81 -4.75
CA VAL A 256 -14.55 -6.88 -4.94
C VAL A 256 -13.84 -7.22 -3.63
N PHE A 257 -13.14 -6.26 -3.02
CA PHE A 257 -12.27 -6.59 -1.88
C PHE A 257 -13.07 -6.96 -0.64
N VAL A 258 -14.10 -6.16 -0.31
CA VAL A 258 -14.99 -6.50 0.80
C VAL A 258 -15.95 -7.63 0.41
N ALA A 259 -16.58 -7.54 -0.75
CA ALA A 259 -17.67 -8.46 -1.09
C ALA A 259 -17.21 -9.86 -1.53
N LYS A 260 -16.02 -10.00 -2.14
CA LYS A 260 -15.57 -11.26 -2.78
C LYS A 260 -14.27 -11.83 -2.23
N GLN A 261 -13.41 -11.00 -1.61
CA GLN A 261 -12.12 -11.47 -1.09
C GLN A 261 -12.13 -11.68 0.43
N MET A 262 -13.10 -11.09 1.15
CA MET A 262 -13.24 -11.21 2.59
C MET A 262 -14.28 -12.25 2.96
N ALA A 263 -13.97 -13.16 3.89
CA ALA A 263 -14.91 -14.10 4.48
C ALA A 263 -15.77 -13.44 5.57
N SER A 264 -16.84 -14.12 6.01
CA SER A 264 -17.77 -13.59 7.00
C SER A 264 -17.15 -13.32 8.38
N ASP A 265 -16.05 -13.96 8.71
CA ASP A 265 -15.28 -13.73 9.94
C ASP A 265 -14.26 -12.57 9.81
N GLY A 266 -14.11 -11.98 8.62
CA GLY A 266 -13.15 -10.92 8.32
C GLY A 266 -11.80 -11.42 7.80
N SER A 267 -11.61 -12.72 7.70
CA SER A 267 -10.39 -13.33 7.14
C SER A 267 -10.30 -13.20 5.62
N PHE A 268 -9.13 -13.53 5.08
CA PHE A 268 -8.85 -13.53 3.64
C PHE A 268 -8.50 -14.96 3.18
N PRO A 269 -9.46 -15.75 2.70
CA PRO A 269 -9.25 -17.17 2.38
C PRO A 269 -8.13 -17.43 1.39
N GLU A 270 -7.95 -16.55 0.38
CA GLU A 270 -6.90 -16.71 -0.61
C GLU A 270 -5.49 -16.55 -0.01
N GLU A 271 -5.35 -15.73 1.04
CA GLU A 271 -4.10 -15.53 1.76
C GLU A 271 -3.84 -16.67 2.76
N LEU A 272 -4.88 -17.13 3.45
CA LEU A 272 -4.79 -18.23 4.41
C LEU A 272 -4.36 -19.56 3.79
N ARG A 273 -4.62 -19.77 2.49
CA ARG A 273 -4.21 -20.99 1.75
C ARG A 273 -2.74 -21.01 1.34
N ARG A 274 -2.07 -19.86 1.43
CA ARG A 274 -0.68 -19.71 0.99
C ARG A 274 0.30 -20.33 1.99
N THR A 275 1.55 -20.43 1.58
CA THR A 275 2.67 -20.92 2.40
C THR A 275 3.14 -19.95 3.48
N LYS A 276 2.70 -18.68 3.39
CA LYS A 276 2.95 -17.61 4.37
C LYS A 276 1.63 -16.96 4.78
N PRO A 277 0.69 -17.69 5.41
CA PRO A 277 -0.67 -17.24 5.65
C PRO A 277 -0.75 -16.01 6.58
N TYR A 278 0.17 -15.90 7.54
CA TYR A 278 0.21 -14.77 8.47
C TYR A 278 0.66 -13.48 7.78
N GLY A 279 1.83 -13.49 7.17
CA GLY A 279 2.38 -12.33 6.46
C GLY A 279 1.50 -11.87 5.30
N TYR A 280 0.91 -12.81 4.53
CA TYR A 280 -0.03 -12.44 3.46
C TYR A 280 -1.34 -11.87 3.99
N SER A 281 -1.87 -12.35 5.11
CA SER A 281 -3.06 -11.75 5.74
C SER A 281 -2.77 -10.33 6.24
N ILE A 282 -1.61 -10.10 6.84
CA ILE A 282 -1.14 -8.75 7.23
C ILE A 282 -1.03 -7.87 5.99
N PHE A 283 -0.37 -8.33 4.94
CA PHE A 283 -0.16 -7.58 3.70
C PHE A 283 -1.49 -7.20 3.02
N GLN A 284 -2.43 -8.13 2.92
CA GLN A 284 -3.77 -7.88 2.37
C GLN A 284 -4.49 -6.80 3.18
N LEU A 285 -4.54 -6.95 4.52
CA LEU A 285 -5.22 -6.02 5.40
C LEU A 285 -4.59 -4.62 5.37
N ASP A 286 -3.26 -4.53 5.38
CA ASP A 286 -2.55 -3.25 5.39
C ASP A 286 -2.77 -2.45 4.10
N ASN A 287 -2.74 -3.13 2.94
CA ASN A 287 -3.07 -2.50 1.66
C ASN A 287 -4.55 -2.08 1.57
N MET A 288 -5.48 -2.87 2.10
CA MET A 288 -6.90 -2.49 2.19
C MET A 288 -7.11 -1.29 3.13
N ALA A 289 -6.41 -1.27 4.27
CA ALA A 289 -6.43 -0.14 5.20
C ALA A 289 -5.90 1.14 4.56
N SER A 290 -4.83 1.03 3.78
CA SER A 290 -4.23 2.15 3.04
C SER A 290 -5.18 2.67 1.96
N LEU A 291 -5.89 1.79 1.25
CA LEU A 291 -6.95 2.18 0.32
C LEU A 291 -8.10 2.87 1.04
N ALA A 292 -8.59 2.31 2.15
CA ALA A 292 -9.67 2.91 2.94
C ALA A 292 -9.27 4.31 3.44
N GLN A 293 -8.01 4.47 3.89
CA GLN A 293 -7.47 5.76 4.35
C GLN A 293 -7.43 6.80 3.22
N LEU A 294 -6.93 6.41 2.06
CA LEU A 294 -6.74 7.30 0.92
C LEU A 294 -8.08 7.72 0.28
N LEU A 295 -9.03 6.80 0.21
CA LEU A 295 -10.26 6.93 -0.55
C LEU A 295 -11.46 7.39 0.28
N SER A 296 -11.41 7.36 1.61
CA SER A 296 -12.51 7.84 2.46
C SER A 296 -12.74 9.34 2.30
N ARG A 297 -14.00 9.73 2.26
CA ARG A 297 -14.47 11.12 2.24
C ARG A 297 -15.36 11.35 3.47
N GLN A 298 -15.67 12.61 3.74
CA GLN A 298 -16.56 12.97 4.85
C GLN A 298 -17.94 12.34 4.66
N GLU A 299 -18.44 12.31 3.42
CA GLU A 299 -19.76 11.78 3.08
C GLU A 299 -19.77 10.26 2.93
N GLU A 300 -18.61 9.64 2.73
CA GLU A 300 -18.49 8.21 2.45
C GLU A 300 -17.17 7.64 3.02
N SER A 301 -17.25 7.08 4.21
CA SER A 301 -16.11 6.43 4.86
C SER A 301 -16.04 4.95 4.47
N LEU A 302 -14.96 4.55 3.82
CA LEU A 302 -14.69 3.13 3.55
C LEU A 302 -14.32 2.34 4.81
N TRP A 303 -13.91 3.02 5.88
CA TRP A 303 -13.70 2.42 7.19
C TRP A 303 -15.01 1.98 7.87
N LEU A 304 -16.10 2.72 7.60
CA LEU A 304 -17.41 2.45 8.17
C LEU A 304 -18.30 1.65 7.21
N TYR A 305 -17.90 1.49 5.95
CA TYR A 305 -18.61 0.67 5.00
C TYR A 305 -18.65 -0.79 5.46
N ALA A 306 -19.85 -1.37 5.46
CA ALA A 306 -20.05 -2.78 5.72
C ALA A 306 -21.17 -3.34 4.83
N LEU A 307 -21.04 -4.61 4.49
CA LEU A 307 -22.13 -5.38 3.88
C LEU A 307 -23.21 -5.73 4.93
N PRO A 308 -24.40 -6.16 4.51
CA PRO A 308 -25.46 -6.58 5.45
C PRO A 308 -25.04 -7.71 6.41
N ASP A 309 -24.06 -8.54 6.03
CA ASP A 309 -23.50 -9.61 6.85
C ASP A 309 -22.36 -9.14 7.78
N GLY A 310 -22.07 -7.86 7.82
CA GLY A 310 -21.05 -7.24 8.67
C GLY A 310 -19.64 -7.17 8.07
N ARG A 311 -19.39 -7.80 6.91
CA ARG A 311 -18.06 -7.71 6.27
C ARG A 311 -17.69 -6.26 5.92
N GLY A 312 -16.48 -5.85 6.32
CA GLY A 312 -15.93 -4.51 6.14
C GLY A 312 -14.63 -4.35 6.91
N MET A 313 -14.03 -3.17 6.86
CA MET A 313 -12.72 -2.94 7.50
C MET A 313 -12.75 -3.21 9.01
N ARG A 314 -13.84 -2.90 9.70
CA ARG A 314 -14.01 -3.16 11.12
C ARG A 314 -13.89 -4.65 11.44
N GLN A 315 -14.52 -5.50 10.62
CA GLN A 315 -14.49 -6.95 10.76
C GLN A 315 -13.10 -7.52 10.46
N ALA A 316 -12.44 -7.06 9.38
CA ALA A 316 -11.10 -7.50 9.04
C ALA A 316 -10.06 -7.14 10.09
N MET A 317 -10.14 -5.92 10.64
CA MET A 317 -9.30 -5.49 11.76
C MET A 317 -9.56 -6.32 13.02
N ALA A 318 -10.82 -6.62 13.33
CA ALA A 318 -11.19 -7.43 14.49
C ALA A 318 -10.68 -8.88 14.36
N PHE A 319 -10.68 -9.45 13.15
CA PHE A 319 -10.14 -10.79 12.88
C PHE A 319 -8.63 -10.85 13.15
N LEU A 320 -7.85 -9.93 12.56
CA LEU A 320 -6.38 -10.06 12.61
C LEU A 320 -5.75 -9.49 13.88
N TYR A 321 -6.38 -8.50 14.53
CA TYR A 321 -5.82 -7.81 15.70
C TYR A 321 -5.36 -8.73 16.85
N PRO A 322 -6.12 -9.76 17.28
CA PRO A 322 -5.67 -10.65 18.36
C PRO A 322 -4.33 -11.31 18.07
N TYR A 323 -4.06 -11.63 16.81
CA TYR A 323 -2.84 -12.29 16.36
C TYR A 323 -1.68 -11.31 16.12
N LEU A 324 -1.99 -10.05 15.79
CA LEU A 324 -0.99 -8.98 15.78
C LEU A 324 -0.54 -8.60 17.19
N ALA A 325 -1.47 -8.63 18.14
CA ALA A 325 -1.18 -8.35 19.56
C ALA A 325 -0.43 -9.50 20.25
N ASP A 326 -0.73 -10.73 19.86
CA ASP A 326 -0.13 -11.95 20.39
C ASP A 326 -0.07 -13.04 19.31
N LYS A 327 1.07 -13.12 18.63
CA LYS A 327 1.30 -14.06 17.54
C LYS A 327 1.15 -15.53 17.95
N SER A 328 1.35 -15.87 19.25
CA SER A 328 1.20 -17.24 19.73
C SER A 328 -0.23 -17.78 19.59
N LYS A 329 -1.21 -16.89 19.43
CA LYS A 329 -2.62 -17.24 19.20
C LYS A 329 -2.97 -17.54 17.74
N TRP A 330 -2.01 -17.39 16.81
CA TRP A 330 -2.28 -17.64 15.39
C TRP A 330 -2.72 -19.09 15.15
N PRO A 331 -3.93 -19.32 14.60
CA PRO A 331 -4.52 -20.66 14.56
C PRO A 331 -4.11 -21.46 13.30
N HIS A 332 -3.37 -20.84 12.39
CA HIS A 332 -2.94 -21.47 11.14
C HIS A 332 -1.46 -21.84 11.18
N LYS A 333 -0.96 -22.41 10.10
CA LYS A 333 0.46 -22.72 9.94
C LYS A 333 1.32 -21.46 10.10
N PRO A 334 2.48 -21.52 10.73
CA PRO A 334 3.46 -20.46 10.65
C PRO A 334 3.95 -20.28 9.21
N ASP A 335 4.36 -19.06 8.90
CA ASP A 335 4.96 -18.75 7.61
C ASP A 335 6.27 -19.52 7.43
N ILE A 336 6.50 -20.07 6.25
CA ILE A 336 7.74 -20.82 5.93
C ILE A 336 8.97 -19.91 5.80
N GLN A 337 8.77 -18.58 5.71
CA GLN A 337 9.81 -17.58 5.62
C GLN A 337 9.36 -16.29 6.33
N ALA A 338 10.31 -15.57 6.96
CA ALA A 338 10.10 -14.30 7.66
C ALA A 338 9.11 -14.34 8.83
N TRP A 339 8.79 -15.53 9.38
CA TRP A 339 7.89 -15.69 10.51
C TRP A 339 8.27 -14.80 11.70
N ASP A 340 9.55 -14.79 12.09
CA ASP A 340 10.02 -14.06 13.27
C ASP A 340 10.04 -12.55 13.07
N GLY A 341 10.11 -12.08 11.83
CA GLY A 341 10.07 -10.66 11.48
C GLY A 341 8.69 -10.01 11.64
N TRP A 342 7.62 -10.79 11.66
CA TRP A 342 6.26 -10.32 11.88
C TRP A 342 5.83 -10.43 13.35
N PRO A 343 4.91 -9.57 13.85
CA PRO A 343 4.41 -8.36 13.19
C PRO A 343 5.40 -7.19 13.30
N ALA A 344 5.31 -6.26 12.35
CA ALA A 344 5.97 -4.97 12.39
C ALA A 344 4.93 -3.84 12.50
N ARG A 345 5.37 -2.59 12.60
CA ARG A 345 4.47 -1.43 12.69
C ARG A 345 3.80 -1.17 11.34
N GLN A 346 2.62 -1.79 11.13
CA GLN A 346 1.82 -1.57 9.93
C GLN A 346 1.08 -0.22 10.02
N PRO A 347 1.12 0.63 8.97
CA PRO A 347 0.33 1.86 8.91
C PRO A 347 -1.17 1.64 9.04
N GLY A 348 -1.69 0.48 8.63
CA GLY A 348 -3.09 0.12 8.77
C GLY A 348 -3.60 0.12 10.22
N LEU A 349 -2.76 -0.19 11.21
CA LEU A 349 -3.11 -0.08 12.63
C LEU A 349 -3.33 1.39 13.05
N LEU A 350 -2.46 2.30 12.59
CA LEU A 350 -2.62 3.73 12.83
C LEU A 350 -3.90 4.25 12.19
N PHE A 351 -4.10 3.95 10.91
CA PHE A 351 -5.25 4.42 10.15
C PHE A 351 -6.57 3.90 10.74
N ALA A 352 -6.62 2.62 11.13
CA ALA A 352 -7.78 2.03 11.78
C ALA A 352 -8.04 2.68 13.15
N GLY A 353 -7.01 2.91 13.95
CA GLY A 353 -7.13 3.55 15.25
C GLY A 353 -7.72 4.95 15.16
N LEU A 354 -7.24 5.75 14.21
CA LEU A 354 -7.74 7.11 13.96
C LEU A 354 -9.16 7.10 13.38
N ALA A 355 -9.41 6.28 12.35
CA ALA A 355 -10.69 6.30 11.63
C ALA A 355 -11.85 5.66 12.39
N LEU A 356 -11.56 4.66 13.23
CA LEU A 356 -12.56 3.93 14.02
C LEU A 356 -12.66 4.40 15.47
N GLY A 357 -11.75 5.27 15.93
CA GLY A 357 -11.66 5.72 17.33
C GLY A 357 -11.23 4.60 18.29
N GLU A 358 -10.42 3.65 17.84
CA GLU A 358 -10.07 2.44 18.61
C GLU A 358 -8.64 2.53 19.16
N GLN A 359 -8.53 2.93 20.42
CA GLN A 359 -7.23 3.12 21.10
C GLN A 359 -6.33 1.88 21.12
N LYS A 360 -6.93 0.68 21.12
CA LYS A 360 -6.15 -0.58 21.09
C LYS A 360 -5.26 -0.70 19.84
N TYR A 361 -5.70 -0.22 18.68
CA TYR A 361 -4.90 -0.24 17.44
C TYR A 361 -3.75 0.77 17.51
N LEU A 362 -4.00 1.96 18.05
CA LEU A 362 -2.97 2.99 18.26
C LEU A 362 -1.89 2.52 19.24
N ASN A 363 -2.30 1.90 20.37
CA ASN A 363 -1.38 1.35 21.36
C ASN A 363 -0.50 0.23 20.77
N LEU A 364 -1.08 -0.65 19.96
CA LEU A 364 -0.32 -1.71 19.31
C LEU A 364 0.64 -1.13 18.24
N TRP A 365 0.18 -0.17 17.43
CA TRP A 365 1.02 0.52 16.46
C TRP A 365 2.26 1.14 17.12
N GLN A 366 2.11 1.81 18.26
CA GLN A 366 3.24 2.40 18.99
C GLN A 366 4.23 1.36 19.54
N LYS A 367 3.77 0.17 19.92
CA LYS A 367 4.60 -0.90 20.50
C LYS A 367 5.41 -1.66 19.47
N LEU A 368 4.90 -1.80 18.25
CA LEU A 368 5.54 -2.59 17.22
C LEU A 368 6.77 -1.90 16.62
N PRO A 369 7.78 -2.67 16.16
CA PRO A 369 8.98 -2.13 15.53
C PRO A 369 8.65 -1.27 14.31
N ALA A 370 9.06 0.01 14.32
CA ALA A 370 8.81 0.95 13.21
C ALA A 370 9.68 0.62 11.98
N ASP A 371 10.90 0.17 12.21
CA ASP A 371 11.90 -0.10 11.18
C ASP A 371 12.35 -1.57 11.29
N PRO A 372 11.57 -2.53 10.74
CA PRO A 372 11.92 -3.94 10.80
C PRO A 372 13.24 -4.22 10.07
N SER A 373 14.02 -5.19 10.55
CA SER A 373 15.29 -5.57 9.93
C SER A 373 15.14 -6.59 8.81
N ASP A 374 14.13 -7.48 8.90
CA ASP A 374 13.89 -8.55 7.91
C ASP A 374 13.57 -7.98 6.51
N PRO A 375 14.34 -8.37 5.46
CA PRO A 375 14.15 -7.86 4.10
C PRO A 375 12.78 -8.22 3.49
N GLU A 376 12.23 -9.39 3.82
CA GLU A 376 10.92 -9.81 3.33
C GLU A 376 9.81 -8.99 3.97
N VAL A 377 9.91 -8.71 5.28
CA VAL A 377 8.98 -7.82 5.98
C VAL A 377 9.03 -6.41 5.41
N LYS A 378 10.23 -5.83 5.21
CA LYS A 378 10.41 -4.51 4.58
C LYS A 378 9.77 -4.44 3.21
N ARG A 379 9.94 -5.48 2.40
CA ARG A 379 9.37 -5.56 1.05
C ARG A 379 7.84 -5.55 1.06
N ASN A 380 7.23 -6.10 2.11
CA ASN A 380 5.78 -6.17 2.25
C ASN A 380 5.15 -4.95 2.95
N ILE A 381 5.94 -3.93 3.30
CA ILE A 381 5.44 -2.66 3.84
C ILE A 381 5.46 -1.62 2.71
N ALA A 382 4.28 -1.30 2.19
CA ALA A 382 4.13 -0.34 1.09
C ALA A 382 4.38 1.11 1.55
N ILE A 383 4.03 1.45 2.79
CA ILE A 383 4.02 2.80 3.34
C ILE A 383 4.98 2.88 4.52
N THR A 384 5.98 3.77 4.42
CA THR A 384 7.00 4.00 5.47
C THR A 384 6.79 5.30 6.23
N GLN A 385 6.06 6.24 5.66
CA GLN A 385 5.78 7.57 6.23
C GLN A 385 4.27 7.81 6.33
N PRO A 386 3.58 7.17 7.30
CA PRO A 386 2.12 7.25 7.40
C PRO A 386 1.60 8.68 7.61
N LEU A 387 2.46 9.61 8.10
CA LEU A 387 2.11 11.03 8.22
C LEU A 387 1.70 11.67 6.88
N LEU A 388 2.18 11.15 5.74
CA LEU A 388 1.78 11.63 4.42
C LEU A 388 0.33 11.24 4.06
N TRP A 389 -0.23 10.23 4.71
CA TRP A 389 -1.54 9.63 4.44
C TRP A 389 -2.65 10.14 5.36
N ILE A 390 -2.30 10.91 6.39
CA ILE A 390 -3.25 11.54 7.31
C ILE A 390 -3.33 13.05 7.05
N LYS A 391 -4.55 13.61 7.24
CA LYS A 391 -4.83 15.04 7.05
C LYS A 391 -4.31 15.87 8.20
#